data_21bbbec9c452b2494be26bcc7c9211d0
#
_entry.id   21bbbec9c452b2494be26bcc7c9211d0
#
_cell.length_a   1.000
_cell.length_b   1.000
_cell.length_c   1.000
_cell.angle_alpha   90.00
_cell.angle_beta   90.00
_cell.angle_gamma   90.00
#
_symmetry.space_group_name_H-M   'P 1'
#
loop_
_entity.id
_entity.type
_entity.pdbx_description
1 polymer ?
#
loop_
_entity_poly.entity_id
_entity_poly.type
_entity_poly.pdbx_seq_one_letter_code
_entity_poly.pdbx_strand_id
1 'polypeptide(L)'
;MKIEEYLETLPENLLSGEDVQLTEKSFREIFKFVDLGEPDIFYHLGCGNEKGIEIAINEFKVKKAVGIDNNPKKIQLAKEVLEERNIPGQLICENIEESDISDASIILFWFTDDSVINQMLGKFENLKPETKIITIWGPLPDCIPDKVNFPYIINKIPLKKAQSMQEQLLSIFGVKCVDFVTAWEFAERYTKSIGTPEIRNDRFLTIIQTLIIWINAKKLGVACGEEIPESIQTYIKLMKMNFDIDFEYLLKEESV
;
A
#
# COMPACT_ATOMS: atom_id res chain seq x y z
N MET A 1 13.33 0.76 25.02
CA MET A 1 13.63 0.73 23.56
C MET A 1 12.48 1.41 22.83
N LYS A 2 12.73 2.32 21.90
CA LYS A 2 11.70 2.90 21.05
C LYS A 2 11.24 1.88 20.01
N ILE A 3 10.06 2.09 19.42
CA ILE A 3 9.56 1.15 18.41
C ILE A 3 10.47 1.08 17.17
N GLU A 4 11.06 2.20 16.78
CA GLU A 4 12.01 2.25 15.67
C GLU A 4 13.23 1.37 15.94
N GLU A 5 13.80 1.46 17.17
CA GLU A 5 14.94 0.62 17.59
C GLU A 5 14.57 -0.88 17.59
N TYR A 6 13.32 -1.21 17.96
CA TYR A 6 12.80 -2.58 17.87
C TYR A 6 12.70 -3.03 16.41
N LEU A 7 12.16 -2.19 15.54
CA LEU A 7 12.04 -2.51 14.12
C LEU A 7 13.40 -2.77 13.46
N GLU A 8 14.45 -2.02 13.87
CA GLU A 8 15.81 -2.24 13.39
C GLU A 8 16.41 -3.60 13.83
N THR A 9 15.83 -4.25 14.84
CA THR A 9 16.25 -5.61 15.26
C THR A 9 15.63 -6.71 14.40
N LEU A 10 14.60 -6.38 13.62
CA LEU A 10 13.97 -7.33 12.71
C LEU A 10 14.86 -7.58 11.48
N PRO A 11 14.77 -8.78 10.86
CA PRO A 11 15.48 -9.03 9.61
C PRO A 11 15.18 -7.96 8.56
N GLU A 12 16.21 -7.48 7.86
CA GLU A 12 16.07 -6.42 6.85
C GLU A 12 14.98 -6.71 5.81
N ASN A 13 14.81 -7.98 5.43
CA ASN A 13 13.78 -8.41 4.49
C ASN A 13 12.33 -8.30 5.00
N LEU A 14 12.13 -8.07 6.31
CA LEU A 14 10.80 -7.80 6.86
C LEU A 14 10.44 -6.31 6.83
N LEU A 15 11.44 -5.44 6.80
CA LEU A 15 11.30 -3.99 6.90
C LEU A 15 11.53 -3.28 5.57
N SER A 16 12.44 -3.79 4.74
CA SER A 16 12.68 -3.20 3.44
C SER A 16 11.53 -3.57 2.50
N GLY A 17 10.71 -2.59 2.15
CA GLY A 17 9.70 -2.75 1.10
C GLY A 17 10.28 -3.21 -0.24
N GLU A 18 11.61 -3.17 -0.38
CA GLU A 18 12.34 -3.60 -1.58
C GLU A 18 12.14 -5.07 -1.94
N ASP A 19 11.90 -5.95 -0.95
CA ASP A 19 11.72 -7.38 -1.17
C ASP A 19 10.28 -7.86 -0.99
N VAL A 20 9.36 -6.96 -0.61
CA VAL A 20 7.95 -7.30 -0.50
C VAL A 20 7.34 -7.42 -1.90
N GLN A 21 6.97 -8.63 -2.25
CA GLN A 21 6.37 -8.95 -3.55
C GLN A 21 4.91 -9.36 -3.39
N LEU A 22 4.06 -8.87 -4.28
CA LEU A 22 2.69 -9.36 -4.36
C LEU A 22 2.66 -10.81 -4.80
N THR A 23 1.79 -11.60 -4.15
CA THR A 23 1.57 -12.98 -4.56
C THR A 23 0.77 -13.04 -5.87
N GLU A 24 0.87 -14.12 -6.61
CA GLU A 24 0.05 -14.34 -7.81
C GLU A 24 -1.45 -14.27 -7.50
N LYS A 25 -1.84 -14.75 -6.32
CA LYS A 25 -3.24 -14.65 -5.86
C LYS A 25 -3.66 -13.19 -5.72
N SER A 26 -2.82 -12.34 -5.13
CA SER A 26 -3.08 -10.91 -4.98
C SER A 26 -3.20 -10.22 -6.34
N PHE A 27 -2.33 -10.53 -7.30
CA PHE A 27 -2.46 -10.00 -8.67
C PHE A 27 -3.79 -10.37 -9.31
N ARG A 28 -4.21 -11.64 -9.22
CA ARG A 28 -5.51 -12.08 -9.77
C ARG A 28 -6.70 -11.38 -9.10
N GLU A 29 -6.64 -11.17 -7.79
CA GLU A 29 -7.66 -10.42 -7.05
C GLU A 29 -7.72 -8.95 -7.47
N ILE A 30 -6.58 -8.28 -7.56
CA ILE A 30 -6.45 -6.90 -8.02
C ILE A 30 -6.99 -6.74 -9.45
N PHE A 31 -6.57 -7.60 -10.35
CA PHE A 31 -6.95 -7.53 -11.77
C PHE A 31 -8.46 -7.77 -11.99
N LYS A 32 -9.05 -8.69 -11.23
CA LYS A 32 -10.53 -8.86 -11.21
C LYS A 32 -11.23 -7.63 -10.63
N PHE A 33 -10.68 -7.07 -9.56
CA PHE A 33 -11.27 -5.92 -8.88
C PHE A 33 -11.29 -4.66 -9.75
N VAL A 34 -10.23 -4.44 -10.57
CA VAL A 34 -10.15 -3.30 -11.49
C VAL A 34 -10.83 -3.55 -12.83
N ASP A 35 -11.32 -4.77 -13.07
CA ASP A 35 -11.88 -5.23 -14.33
C ASP A 35 -10.85 -5.13 -15.49
N LEU A 36 -9.61 -5.60 -15.25
CA LEU A 36 -8.53 -5.62 -16.24
C LEU A 36 -8.89 -6.54 -17.41
N GLY A 37 -8.63 -6.11 -18.66
CA GLY A 37 -8.97 -6.90 -19.84
C GLY A 37 -8.30 -6.46 -21.15
N GLU A 38 -8.76 -7.03 -22.27
CA GLU A 38 -8.14 -6.87 -23.60
C GLU A 38 -7.86 -5.44 -24.09
N PRO A 39 -8.70 -4.43 -23.85
CA PRO A 39 -8.41 -3.08 -24.31
C PRO A 39 -7.32 -2.37 -23.50
N ASP A 40 -6.96 -2.93 -22.35
CA ASP A 40 -6.14 -2.22 -21.37
C ASP A 40 -4.64 -2.21 -21.69
N ILE A 41 -4.02 -1.10 -21.33
CA ILE A 41 -2.58 -0.93 -21.25
C ILE A 41 -2.24 -0.85 -19.77
N PHE A 42 -1.67 -1.93 -19.25
CA PHE A 42 -1.35 -2.10 -17.83
C PHE A 42 0.09 -1.69 -17.53
N TYR A 43 0.28 -0.88 -16.50
CA TYR A 43 1.57 -0.53 -15.94
C TYR A 43 1.69 -0.99 -14.49
N HIS A 44 2.80 -1.65 -14.17
CA HIS A 44 3.19 -1.98 -12.80
C HIS A 44 4.43 -1.16 -12.43
N LEU A 45 4.24 -0.15 -11.60
CA LEU A 45 5.30 0.74 -11.12
C LEU A 45 5.94 0.14 -9.87
N GLY A 46 7.28 -0.02 -9.89
CA GLY A 46 7.99 -0.79 -8.88
C GLY A 46 7.72 -2.29 -8.99
N CYS A 47 7.81 -2.84 -10.21
CA CYS A 47 7.34 -4.19 -10.48
C CYS A 47 8.17 -5.30 -9.80
N GLY A 48 9.45 -5.07 -9.53
CA GLY A 48 10.36 -6.01 -8.88
C GLY A 48 10.59 -7.33 -9.63
N ASN A 49 9.53 -7.90 -10.23
CA ASN A 49 9.59 -9.14 -11.02
C ASN A 49 8.54 -9.16 -12.15
N GLU A 50 8.54 -10.25 -12.91
CA GLU A 50 7.67 -10.43 -14.09
C GLU A 50 6.24 -10.87 -13.79
N LYS A 51 5.94 -11.37 -12.59
CA LYS A 51 4.68 -12.08 -12.29
C LYS A 51 3.42 -11.29 -12.60
N GLY A 52 3.39 -10.00 -12.22
CA GLY A 52 2.25 -9.14 -12.53
C GLY A 52 2.04 -8.98 -14.03
N ILE A 53 3.13 -8.84 -14.78
CA ILE A 53 3.13 -8.70 -16.24
C ILE A 53 2.69 -10.00 -16.91
N GLU A 54 3.27 -11.12 -16.49
CA GLU A 54 2.89 -12.45 -16.99
C GLU A 54 1.40 -12.74 -16.80
N ILE A 55 0.86 -12.53 -15.61
CA ILE A 55 -0.56 -12.77 -15.30
C ILE A 55 -1.46 -11.85 -16.12
N ALA A 56 -1.12 -10.56 -16.23
CA ALA A 56 -1.89 -9.60 -17.01
C ALA A 56 -2.00 -10.04 -18.48
N ILE A 57 -0.91 -10.51 -19.09
CA ILE A 57 -0.89 -10.96 -20.48
C ILE A 57 -1.57 -12.32 -20.64
N ASN A 58 -1.18 -13.32 -19.84
CA ASN A 58 -1.59 -14.69 -20.08
C ASN A 58 -3.04 -14.96 -19.65
N GLU A 59 -3.50 -14.37 -18.54
CA GLU A 59 -4.81 -14.65 -17.98
C GLU A 59 -5.84 -13.57 -18.32
N PHE A 60 -5.44 -12.29 -18.31
CA PHE A 60 -6.36 -11.16 -18.55
C PHE A 60 -6.30 -10.62 -19.98
N LYS A 61 -5.35 -11.09 -20.79
CA LYS A 61 -5.25 -10.79 -22.23
C LYS A 61 -5.13 -9.29 -22.54
N VAL A 62 -4.46 -8.53 -21.66
CA VAL A 62 -4.30 -7.09 -21.89
C VAL A 62 -3.58 -6.81 -23.21
N LYS A 63 -3.90 -5.66 -23.81
CA LYS A 63 -3.27 -5.19 -25.05
C LYS A 63 -1.76 -5.00 -24.91
N LYS A 64 -1.32 -4.51 -23.74
CA LYS A 64 0.08 -4.24 -23.41
C LYS A 64 0.27 -4.32 -21.90
N ALA A 65 1.37 -4.89 -21.45
CA ALA A 65 1.77 -4.85 -20.04
C ALA A 65 3.22 -4.38 -19.92
N VAL A 66 3.44 -3.40 -19.05
CA VAL A 66 4.73 -2.76 -18.80
C VAL A 66 5.06 -2.80 -17.32
N GLY A 67 6.20 -3.35 -16.97
CA GLY A 67 6.77 -3.27 -15.63
C GLY A 67 7.93 -2.28 -15.60
N ILE A 68 7.96 -1.40 -14.62
CA ILE A 68 9.03 -0.42 -14.42
C ILE A 68 9.61 -0.62 -13.03
N ASP A 69 10.94 -0.70 -12.95
CA ASP A 69 11.65 -0.80 -11.67
C ASP A 69 13.06 -0.22 -11.86
N ASN A 70 13.60 0.44 -10.85
CA ASN A 70 14.92 1.05 -10.92
C ASN A 70 16.06 0.07 -10.60
N ASN A 71 15.75 -1.16 -10.17
CA ASN A 71 16.75 -2.17 -9.84
C ASN A 71 17.14 -2.98 -11.09
N PRO A 72 18.37 -2.78 -11.63
CA PRO A 72 18.78 -3.43 -12.88
C PRO A 72 18.90 -4.95 -12.76
N LYS A 73 19.23 -5.48 -11.59
CA LYS A 73 19.32 -6.93 -11.37
C LYS A 73 17.95 -7.58 -11.41
N LYS A 74 16.95 -6.98 -10.72
CA LYS A 74 15.56 -7.47 -10.74
C LYS A 74 15.00 -7.45 -12.16
N ILE A 75 15.18 -6.35 -12.88
CA ILE A 75 14.70 -6.22 -14.26
C ILE A 75 15.39 -7.20 -15.21
N GLN A 76 16.69 -7.42 -15.06
CA GLN A 76 17.41 -8.38 -15.90
C GLN A 76 16.85 -9.80 -15.70
N LEU A 77 16.72 -10.26 -14.46
CA LEU A 77 16.17 -11.59 -14.14
C LEU A 77 14.73 -11.73 -14.66
N ALA A 78 13.91 -10.73 -14.47
CA ALA A 78 12.53 -10.75 -14.93
C ALA A 78 12.44 -10.81 -16.48
N LYS A 79 13.32 -10.11 -17.21
CA LYS A 79 13.40 -10.19 -18.67
C LYS A 79 13.74 -11.59 -19.17
N GLU A 80 14.74 -12.22 -18.55
CA GLU A 80 15.15 -13.59 -18.88
C GLU A 80 13.96 -14.57 -18.74
N VAL A 81 13.17 -14.45 -17.67
CA VAL A 81 11.99 -15.29 -17.47
C VAL A 81 10.91 -15.04 -18.54
N LEU A 82 10.62 -13.77 -18.88
CA LEU A 82 9.64 -13.45 -19.93
C LEU A 82 10.08 -13.98 -21.29
N GLU A 83 11.38 -13.86 -21.62
CA GLU A 83 11.95 -14.35 -22.88
C GLU A 83 11.89 -15.88 -22.95
N GLU A 84 12.31 -16.62 -21.90
CA GLU A 84 12.23 -18.08 -21.81
C GLU A 84 10.80 -18.59 -22.01
N ARG A 85 9.81 -17.86 -21.48
CA ARG A 85 8.38 -18.24 -21.57
C ARG A 85 7.68 -17.68 -22.81
N ASN A 86 8.38 -16.93 -23.67
CA ASN A 86 7.82 -16.24 -24.83
C ASN A 86 6.64 -15.34 -24.50
N ILE A 87 6.72 -14.58 -23.40
CA ILE A 87 5.68 -13.66 -22.96
C ILE A 87 6.01 -12.24 -23.50
N PRO A 88 5.12 -11.60 -24.27
CA PRO A 88 5.39 -10.30 -24.90
C PRO A 88 5.22 -9.12 -23.93
N GLY A 89 5.75 -9.22 -22.71
CA GLY A 89 5.76 -8.17 -21.70
C GLY A 89 6.94 -7.22 -21.89
N GLN A 90 6.77 -5.96 -21.51
CA GLN A 90 7.83 -4.96 -21.50
C GLN A 90 8.34 -4.75 -20.07
N LEU A 91 9.65 -4.77 -19.89
CA LEU A 91 10.29 -4.45 -18.62
C LEU A 91 11.34 -3.35 -18.85
N ILE A 92 11.20 -2.27 -18.11
CA ILE A 92 12.00 -1.05 -18.24
C ILE A 92 12.76 -0.83 -16.94
N CYS A 93 14.10 -0.68 -17.04
CA CYS A 93 14.94 -0.32 -15.90
C CYS A 93 15.06 1.20 -15.86
N GLU A 94 14.22 1.84 -15.07
CA GLU A 94 14.14 3.29 -14.99
C GLU A 94 13.47 3.72 -13.69
N ASN A 95 13.73 4.96 -13.25
CA ASN A 95 12.99 5.55 -12.17
C ASN A 95 11.57 5.89 -12.63
N ILE A 96 10.56 5.48 -11.85
CA ILE A 96 9.14 5.71 -12.18
C ILE A 96 8.78 7.18 -12.32
N GLU A 97 9.48 8.06 -11.61
CA GLU A 97 9.30 9.51 -11.67
C GLU A 97 9.71 10.10 -13.04
N GLU A 98 10.61 9.45 -13.75
CA GLU A 98 11.12 9.86 -15.06
C GLU A 98 10.40 9.16 -16.23
N SER A 99 9.79 8.00 -15.96
CA SER A 99 9.20 7.13 -16.97
C SER A 99 7.96 7.72 -17.63
N ASP A 100 7.79 7.48 -18.93
CA ASP A 100 6.55 7.83 -19.64
C ASP A 100 5.47 6.78 -19.41
N ILE A 101 4.39 7.20 -18.76
CA ILE A 101 3.21 6.39 -18.47
C ILE A 101 1.93 6.94 -19.11
N SER A 102 2.06 7.82 -20.08
CA SER A 102 0.97 8.60 -20.69
C SER A 102 -0.04 7.77 -21.48
N ASP A 103 0.35 6.58 -21.94
CA ASP A 103 -0.54 5.66 -22.67
C ASP A 103 -1.29 4.67 -21.74
N ALA A 104 -0.99 4.66 -20.44
CA ALA A 104 -1.59 3.75 -19.48
C ALA A 104 -3.11 3.92 -19.39
N SER A 105 -3.84 2.80 -19.26
CA SER A 105 -5.26 2.77 -18.85
C SER A 105 -5.42 2.29 -17.41
N ILE A 106 -4.53 1.41 -16.95
CA ILE A 106 -4.51 0.88 -15.58
C ILE A 106 -3.09 0.88 -15.06
N ILE A 107 -2.90 1.44 -13.88
CA ILE A 107 -1.60 1.54 -13.19
C ILE A 107 -1.72 0.87 -11.82
N LEU A 108 -0.81 -0.05 -11.52
CA LEU A 108 -0.59 -0.55 -10.18
C LEU A 108 0.57 0.22 -9.56
N PHE A 109 0.30 0.92 -8.44
CA PHE A 109 1.22 1.80 -7.74
C PHE A 109 1.17 1.50 -6.24
N TRP A 110 2.22 0.88 -5.71
CA TRP A 110 2.31 0.54 -4.30
C TRP A 110 3.64 1.00 -3.72
N PHE A 111 3.63 2.18 -3.12
CA PHE A 111 4.79 2.84 -2.52
C PHE A 111 4.43 3.35 -1.14
N THR A 112 5.44 3.47 -0.28
CA THR A 112 5.34 3.99 1.09
C THR A 112 6.14 5.27 1.28
N ASP A 113 6.97 5.66 0.32
CA ASP A 113 7.75 6.90 0.35
C ASP A 113 6.88 8.09 -0.08
N ASP A 114 6.65 9.01 0.84
CA ASP A 114 5.82 10.19 0.62
C ASP A 114 6.38 11.11 -0.49
N SER A 115 7.71 11.18 -0.67
CA SER A 115 8.32 11.98 -1.74
C SER A 115 7.96 11.41 -3.11
N VAL A 116 8.10 10.09 -3.28
CA VAL A 116 7.73 9.37 -4.50
C VAL A 116 6.23 9.52 -4.77
N ILE A 117 5.40 9.33 -3.74
CA ILE A 117 3.95 9.44 -3.87
C ILE A 117 3.55 10.85 -4.33
N ASN A 118 4.10 11.90 -3.72
CA ASN A 118 3.79 13.29 -4.07
C ASN A 118 4.24 13.67 -5.48
N GLN A 119 5.41 13.20 -5.92
CA GLN A 119 5.88 13.42 -7.29
C GLN A 119 4.97 12.72 -8.31
N MET A 120 4.60 11.47 -8.02
CA MET A 120 3.72 10.69 -8.91
C MET A 120 2.30 11.26 -8.98
N LEU A 121 1.77 11.91 -7.93
CA LEU A 121 0.48 12.58 -7.99
C LEU A 121 0.41 13.59 -9.12
N GLY A 122 1.44 14.43 -9.29
CA GLY A 122 1.53 15.40 -10.38
C GLY A 122 1.52 14.75 -11.78
N LYS A 123 2.16 13.56 -11.91
CA LYS A 123 2.11 12.78 -13.17
C LYS A 123 0.72 12.19 -13.41
N PHE A 124 0.09 11.65 -12.38
CA PHE A 124 -1.22 11.03 -12.49
C PHE A 124 -2.31 12.03 -12.92
N GLU A 125 -2.26 13.27 -12.43
CA GLU A 125 -3.21 14.32 -12.80
C GLU A 125 -3.17 14.67 -14.31
N ASN A 126 -2.07 14.37 -15.00
CA ASN A 126 -1.90 14.59 -16.44
C ASN A 126 -2.23 13.37 -17.31
N LEU A 127 -2.67 12.26 -16.72
CA LEU A 127 -3.07 11.08 -17.47
C LEU A 127 -4.42 11.26 -18.16
N LYS A 128 -4.70 10.39 -19.12
CA LYS A 128 -5.97 10.38 -19.83
C LYS A 128 -7.15 10.20 -18.86
N PRO A 129 -8.27 10.89 -19.10
CA PRO A 129 -9.50 10.59 -18.39
C PRO A 129 -9.82 9.09 -18.42
N GLU A 130 -10.43 8.59 -17.35
CA GLU A 130 -10.77 7.18 -17.14
C GLU A 130 -9.58 6.27 -16.77
N THR A 131 -8.33 6.73 -16.82
CA THR A 131 -7.19 5.95 -16.31
C THR A 131 -7.42 5.61 -14.84
N LYS A 132 -7.23 4.35 -14.49
CA LYS A 132 -7.40 3.84 -13.12
C LYS A 132 -6.03 3.63 -12.47
N ILE A 133 -5.88 4.14 -11.24
CA ILE A 133 -4.68 3.95 -10.42
C ILE A 133 -5.07 3.10 -9.23
N ILE A 134 -4.41 1.96 -9.10
CA ILE A 134 -4.62 1.01 -8.02
C ILE A 134 -3.53 1.24 -6.98
N THR A 135 -3.92 1.51 -5.76
CA THR A 135 -3.03 1.50 -4.59
C THR A 135 -3.41 0.37 -3.64
N ILE A 136 -2.47 -0.02 -2.78
CA ILE A 136 -2.65 -1.11 -1.82
C ILE A 136 -2.34 -0.55 -0.43
N TRP A 137 -3.25 -0.75 0.54
CA TRP A 137 -3.20 -0.32 1.94
C TRP A 137 -3.34 1.19 2.14
N GLY A 138 -2.59 2.01 1.39
CA GLY A 138 -2.61 3.45 1.48
C GLY A 138 -3.39 4.08 0.32
N PRO A 139 -4.25 5.07 0.58
CA PRO A 139 -4.86 5.88 -0.46
C PRO A 139 -3.83 6.85 -1.08
N LEU A 140 -4.14 7.37 -2.26
CA LEU A 140 -3.47 8.56 -2.74
C LEU A 140 -3.82 9.75 -1.81
N PRO A 141 -2.84 10.58 -1.39
CA PRO A 141 -3.07 11.71 -0.50
C PRO A 141 -4.19 12.62 -1.00
N ASP A 142 -5.05 13.05 -0.09
CA ASP A 142 -6.15 13.97 -0.35
C ASP A 142 -7.09 13.55 -1.49
N CYS A 143 -7.17 12.26 -1.80
CA CYS A 143 -8.03 11.76 -2.87
C CYS A 143 -9.18 10.91 -2.34
N ILE A 144 -10.36 11.10 -2.93
CA ILE A 144 -11.52 10.23 -2.75
C ILE A 144 -11.45 9.13 -3.81
N PRO A 145 -11.38 7.86 -3.42
CA PRO A 145 -11.32 6.75 -4.38
C PRO A 145 -12.64 6.58 -5.13
N ASP A 146 -12.56 6.00 -6.31
CA ASP A 146 -13.72 5.60 -7.10
C ASP A 146 -14.29 4.25 -6.63
N LYS A 147 -13.42 3.33 -6.22
CA LYS A 147 -13.80 1.99 -5.77
C LYS A 147 -12.85 1.50 -4.67
N VAL A 148 -13.39 0.91 -3.63
CA VAL A 148 -12.61 0.33 -2.52
C VAL A 148 -13.06 -1.08 -2.23
N ASN A 149 -12.11 -2.00 -2.18
CA ASN A 149 -12.23 -3.32 -1.57
C ASN A 149 -10.95 -3.57 -0.78
N PHE A 150 -10.91 -3.03 0.42
CA PHE A 150 -9.69 -3.00 1.24
C PHE A 150 -9.01 -4.38 1.31
N PRO A 151 -7.71 -4.48 1.02
CA PRO A 151 -6.71 -3.41 0.96
C PRO A 151 -6.55 -2.71 -0.40
N TYR A 152 -7.34 -3.03 -1.40
CA TYR A 152 -7.23 -2.48 -2.75
C TYR A 152 -8.10 -1.23 -2.91
N ILE A 153 -7.50 -0.17 -3.44
CA ILE A 153 -8.11 1.14 -3.60
C ILE A 153 -7.91 1.58 -5.06
N ILE A 154 -8.99 2.00 -5.73
CA ILE A 154 -8.93 2.49 -7.10
C ILE A 154 -9.29 3.96 -7.12
N ASN A 155 -8.38 4.76 -7.64
CA ASN A 155 -8.63 6.15 -8.02
C ASN A 155 -8.72 6.23 -9.54
N LYS A 156 -9.58 7.12 -10.04
CA LYS A 156 -9.81 7.32 -11.47
C LYS A 156 -9.52 8.75 -11.86
N ILE A 157 -8.96 8.94 -13.05
CA ILE A 157 -8.65 10.28 -13.57
C ILE A 157 -9.92 10.89 -14.21
N PRO A 158 -10.26 12.16 -13.89
CA PRO A 158 -9.57 13.09 -12.97
C PRO A 158 -9.71 12.69 -11.50
N LEU A 159 -8.64 12.89 -10.72
CA LEU A 159 -8.64 12.60 -9.28
C LEU A 159 -9.68 13.47 -8.55
N LYS A 160 -10.52 12.83 -7.76
CA LYS A 160 -11.48 13.52 -6.88
C LYS A 160 -10.75 13.90 -5.59
N LYS A 161 -10.69 15.18 -5.28
CA LYS A 161 -10.03 15.66 -4.06
C LYS A 161 -10.98 15.60 -2.85
N ALA A 162 -10.47 15.11 -1.73
CA ALA A 162 -11.15 15.19 -0.44
C ALA A 162 -11.03 16.60 0.12
N GLN A 163 -12.09 17.06 0.80
CA GLN A 163 -12.09 18.37 1.46
C GLN A 163 -11.48 18.31 2.87
N SER A 164 -11.37 17.10 3.43
CA SER A 164 -10.79 16.86 4.75
C SER A 164 -10.31 15.43 4.88
N MET A 165 -9.41 15.19 5.85
CA MET A 165 -8.97 13.85 6.22
C MET A 165 -10.14 12.96 6.66
N GLN A 166 -11.15 13.52 7.33
CA GLN A 166 -12.36 12.79 7.74
C GLN A 166 -13.17 12.32 6.55
N GLU A 167 -13.27 13.12 5.49
CA GLU A 167 -13.95 12.73 4.26
C GLU A 167 -13.20 11.60 3.55
N GLN A 168 -11.88 11.69 3.48
CA GLN A 168 -11.03 10.63 2.94
C GLN A 168 -11.17 9.34 3.75
N LEU A 169 -11.08 9.42 5.09
CA LEU A 169 -11.26 8.29 5.99
C LEU A 169 -12.61 7.60 5.78
N LEU A 170 -13.69 8.40 5.70
CA LEU A 170 -15.04 7.89 5.47
C LEU A 170 -15.16 7.17 4.12
N SER A 171 -14.56 7.73 3.06
CA SER A 171 -14.63 7.18 1.71
C SER A 171 -13.88 5.86 1.55
N ILE A 172 -12.82 5.64 2.33
CA ILE A 172 -11.97 4.45 2.22
C ILE A 172 -12.37 3.37 3.22
N PHE A 173 -12.60 3.76 4.45
CA PHE A 173 -12.78 2.83 5.56
C PHE A 173 -14.23 2.74 6.06
N GLY A 174 -15.12 3.62 5.58
CA GLY A 174 -16.51 3.66 5.99
C GLY A 174 -16.73 4.16 7.43
N VAL A 175 -15.71 4.76 8.07
CA VAL A 175 -15.76 5.28 9.42
C VAL A 175 -15.49 6.78 9.45
N LYS A 176 -16.09 7.49 10.40
CA LYS A 176 -15.88 8.95 10.54
C LYS A 176 -14.68 9.30 11.38
N CYS A 177 -14.27 8.39 12.25
CA CYS A 177 -13.11 8.50 13.11
C CYS A 177 -12.61 7.11 13.48
N VAL A 178 -11.40 7.02 13.98
CA VAL A 178 -10.74 5.77 14.38
C VAL A 178 -10.80 5.66 15.91
N ASP A 179 -11.58 4.72 16.41
CA ASP A 179 -11.53 4.28 17.81
C ASP A 179 -10.63 3.05 17.97
N PHE A 180 -10.59 2.49 19.19
CA PHE A 180 -9.82 1.29 19.45
C PHE A 180 -10.29 0.09 18.62
N VAL A 181 -11.61 -0.11 18.49
CA VAL A 181 -12.17 -1.26 17.76
C VAL A 181 -11.83 -1.16 16.28
N THR A 182 -12.00 0.02 15.71
CA THR A 182 -11.64 0.30 14.32
C THR A 182 -10.15 0.06 14.07
N ALA A 183 -9.29 0.58 14.95
CA ALA A 183 -7.84 0.34 14.84
C ALA A 183 -7.49 -1.15 14.93
N TRP A 184 -8.14 -1.90 15.83
CA TRP A 184 -7.97 -3.34 15.96
C TRP A 184 -8.40 -4.09 14.71
N GLU A 185 -9.58 -3.80 14.17
CA GLU A 185 -10.06 -4.45 12.94
C GLU A 185 -9.13 -4.22 11.76
N PHE A 186 -8.61 -3.00 11.59
CA PHE A 186 -7.66 -2.71 10.54
C PHE A 186 -6.33 -3.41 10.76
N ALA A 187 -5.84 -3.47 12.00
CA ALA A 187 -4.64 -4.22 12.36
C ALA A 187 -4.79 -5.71 12.05
N GLU A 188 -5.93 -6.33 12.38
CA GLU A 188 -6.19 -7.73 12.06
C GLU A 188 -6.24 -7.98 10.54
N ARG A 189 -6.91 -7.12 9.79
CA ARG A 189 -6.96 -7.23 8.31
C ARG A 189 -5.56 -7.12 7.72
N TYR A 190 -4.77 -6.16 8.19
CA TYR A 190 -3.37 -5.99 7.78
C TYR A 190 -2.55 -7.25 8.08
N THR A 191 -2.53 -7.74 9.32
CA THR A 191 -1.77 -8.92 9.71
C THR A 191 -2.16 -10.16 8.91
N LYS A 192 -3.47 -10.34 8.64
CA LYS A 192 -3.97 -11.47 7.86
C LYS A 192 -3.59 -11.43 6.38
N SER A 193 -3.36 -10.26 5.82
CA SER A 193 -3.06 -10.11 4.38
C SER A 193 -1.58 -10.22 4.04
N ILE A 194 -0.69 -9.70 4.91
CA ILE A 194 0.76 -9.72 4.68
C ILE A 194 1.42 -11.00 5.18
N GLY A 195 0.77 -11.72 6.09
CA GLY A 195 1.41 -12.79 6.83
C GLY A 195 1.40 -14.16 6.15
N THR A 196 2.49 -14.91 6.33
CA THR A 196 2.48 -16.37 6.23
C THR A 196 1.47 -16.95 7.22
N PRO A 197 1.06 -18.23 7.11
CA PRO A 197 0.13 -18.83 8.08
C PRO A 197 0.55 -18.68 9.55
N GLU A 198 1.85 -18.65 9.83
CA GLU A 198 2.42 -18.47 11.16
C GLU A 198 2.19 -17.03 11.69
N ILE A 199 2.38 -16.03 10.84
CA ILE A 199 2.25 -14.61 11.19
C ILE A 199 0.78 -14.17 11.29
N ARG A 200 -0.12 -14.80 10.53
CA ARG A 200 -1.56 -14.41 10.46
C ARG A 200 -2.30 -14.43 11.80
N ASN A 201 -1.80 -15.19 12.76
CA ASN A 201 -2.39 -15.31 14.09
C ASN A 201 -1.53 -14.67 15.17
N ASP A 202 -0.53 -13.88 14.79
CA ASP A 202 0.36 -13.24 15.73
C ASP A 202 -0.35 -12.05 16.41
N ARG A 203 -0.74 -12.26 17.66
CA ARG A 203 -1.39 -11.25 18.47
C ARG A 203 -0.48 -10.08 18.82
N PHE A 204 0.81 -10.33 18.94
CA PHE A 204 1.78 -9.28 19.21
C PHE A 204 1.85 -8.26 18.07
N LEU A 205 1.95 -8.73 16.81
CA LEU A 205 1.90 -7.87 15.64
C LEU A 205 0.56 -7.12 15.53
N THR A 206 -0.56 -7.79 15.82
CA THR A 206 -1.87 -7.13 15.82
C THR A 206 -1.92 -6.00 16.85
N ILE A 207 -1.38 -6.19 18.05
CA ILE A 207 -1.33 -5.17 19.10
C ILE A 207 -0.47 -3.98 18.67
N ILE A 208 0.74 -4.23 18.17
CA ILE A 208 1.64 -3.16 17.67
C ILE A 208 0.95 -2.36 16.57
N GLN A 209 0.37 -3.03 15.58
CA GLN A 209 -0.33 -2.36 14.48
C GLN A 209 -1.54 -1.57 14.97
N THR A 210 -2.29 -2.07 15.96
CA THR A 210 -3.41 -1.34 16.57
C THR A 210 -2.93 -0.03 17.20
N LEU A 211 -1.83 -0.08 17.94
CA LEU A 211 -1.23 1.11 18.55
C LEU A 211 -0.77 2.11 17.50
N ILE A 212 -0.05 1.64 16.48
CA ILE A 212 0.44 2.50 15.38
C ILE A 212 -0.74 3.17 14.66
N ILE A 213 -1.76 2.40 14.27
CA ILE A 213 -2.93 2.93 13.55
C ILE A 213 -3.65 3.98 14.40
N TRP A 214 -3.89 3.69 15.70
CA TRP A 214 -4.59 4.63 16.55
C TRP A 214 -3.77 5.90 16.84
N ILE A 215 -2.46 5.77 17.10
CA ILE A 215 -1.57 6.92 17.34
C ILE A 215 -1.50 7.81 16.10
N ASN A 216 -1.36 7.22 14.91
CA ASN A 216 -1.37 7.98 13.67
C ASN A 216 -2.71 8.67 13.43
N ALA A 217 -3.84 8.00 13.71
CA ALA A 217 -5.15 8.63 13.65
C ALA A 217 -5.29 9.81 14.61
N LYS A 218 -4.68 9.74 15.80
CA LYS A 218 -4.64 10.83 16.77
C LYS A 218 -3.82 12.01 16.24
N LYS A 219 -2.63 11.76 15.70
CA LYS A 219 -1.76 12.78 15.09
C LYS A 219 -2.45 13.49 13.90
N LEU A 220 -3.18 12.74 13.10
CA LEU A 220 -3.92 13.26 11.94
C LEU A 220 -5.27 13.91 12.30
N GLY A 221 -5.64 13.97 13.60
CA GLY A 221 -6.90 14.56 14.04
C GLY A 221 -8.15 13.78 13.65
N VAL A 222 -8.02 12.47 13.37
CA VAL A 222 -9.13 11.59 12.99
C VAL A 222 -9.42 10.49 14.01
N ALA A 223 -8.78 10.48 15.18
CA ALA A 223 -9.16 9.60 16.28
C ALA A 223 -10.51 10.01 16.87
N CYS A 224 -11.29 9.02 17.34
CA CYS A 224 -12.55 9.29 18.04
C CYS A 224 -12.28 9.81 19.46
N GLY A 225 -12.75 11.01 19.75
CA GLY A 225 -12.57 11.67 21.03
C GLY A 225 -11.17 12.24 21.26
N GLU A 226 -11.06 13.04 22.33
CA GLU A 226 -9.81 13.74 22.68
C GLU A 226 -8.93 12.89 23.60
N GLU A 227 -9.56 12.05 24.43
CA GLU A 227 -8.89 11.23 25.42
C GLU A 227 -8.32 9.94 24.81
N ILE A 228 -7.21 9.48 25.39
CA ILE A 228 -6.60 8.19 24.99
C ILE A 228 -7.46 7.06 25.58
N PRO A 229 -8.06 6.17 24.78
CA PRO A 229 -8.84 5.04 25.28
C PRO A 229 -8.07 4.18 26.28
N GLU A 230 -8.75 3.69 27.32
CA GLU A 230 -8.15 2.84 28.36
C GLU A 230 -7.46 1.60 27.74
N SER A 231 -8.04 1.03 26.69
CA SER A 231 -7.47 -0.11 25.96
C SER A 231 -6.11 0.24 25.35
N ILE A 232 -5.97 1.44 24.76
CA ILE A 232 -4.71 1.93 24.17
C ILE A 232 -3.69 2.15 25.29
N GLN A 233 -4.08 2.81 26.39
CA GLN A 233 -3.20 3.00 27.55
C GLN A 233 -2.71 1.66 28.12
N THR A 234 -3.60 0.67 28.20
CA THR A 234 -3.27 -0.67 28.68
C THR A 234 -2.26 -1.36 27.77
N TYR A 235 -2.46 -1.29 26.46
CA TYR A 235 -1.52 -1.91 25.51
C TYR A 235 -0.15 -1.21 25.51
N ILE A 236 -0.10 0.11 25.61
CA ILE A 236 1.17 0.85 25.76
C ILE A 236 1.94 0.37 26.98
N LYS A 237 1.24 0.24 28.14
CA LYS A 237 1.85 -0.29 29.37
C LYS A 237 2.32 -1.74 29.22
N LEU A 238 1.54 -2.60 28.57
CA LEU A 238 1.91 -3.99 28.33
C LEU A 238 3.15 -4.10 27.43
N MET A 239 3.23 -3.30 26.37
CA MET A 239 4.39 -3.27 25.49
C MET A 239 5.65 -2.85 26.26
N LYS A 240 5.56 -1.80 27.09
CA LYS A 240 6.69 -1.33 27.91
C LYS A 240 7.12 -2.36 28.94
N MET A 241 6.17 -2.98 29.67
CA MET A 241 6.47 -3.89 30.77
C MET A 241 6.99 -5.25 30.31
N ASN A 242 6.48 -5.80 29.21
CA ASN A 242 6.79 -7.17 28.80
C ASN A 242 7.82 -7.25 27.67
N PHE A 243 7.96 -6.21 26.87
CA PHE A 243 8.80 -6.19 25.67
C PHE A 243 9.82 -5.05 25.65
N ASP A 244 9.79 -4.17 26.68
CA ASP A 244 10.62 -2.95 26.76
C ASP A 244 10.43 -2.00 25.56
N ILE A 245 9.27 -2.04 24.90
CA ILE A 245 8.94 -1.17 23.76
C ILE A 245 8.15 0.04 24.26
N ASP A 246 8.68 1.23 24.05
CA ASP A 246 8.07 2.49 24.48
C ASP A 246 7.32 3.17 23.34
N PHE A 247 6.01 3.36 23.53
CA PHE A 247 5.13 4.13 22.65
C PHE A 247 4.73 5.49 23.23
N GLU A 248 5.08 5.80 24.51
CA GLU A 248 4.61 7.02 25.17
C GLU A 248 5.15 8.30 24.52
N TYR A 249 6.35 8.25 23.93
CA TYR A 249 6.94 9.40 23.25
C TYR A 249 6.13 9.82 22.02
N LEU A 250 5.52 8.87 21.30
CA LEU A 250 4.68 9.14 20.12
C LEU A 250 3.40 9.91 20.45
N LEU A 251 2.96 9.85 21.71
CA LEU A 251 1.80 10.59 22.20
C LEU A 251 2.15 12.02 22.65
N LYS A 252 3.45 12.30 22.86
CA LYS A 252 3.96 13.58 23.35
C LYS A 252 4.48 14.50 22.24
N GLU A 253 4.68 13.98 21.03
CA GLU A 253 5.00 14.78 19.87
C GLU A 253 3.77 15.61 19.52
N GLU A 254 3.83 16.90 19.82
CA GLU A 254 2.77 17.87 19.55
C GLU A 254 2.48 17.87 18.05
N SER A 255 1.17 17.86 17.73
CA SER A 255 0.66 18.14 16.39
C SER A 255 1.28 19.44 15.87
N VAL A 256 2.05 19.32 14.79
CA VAL A 256 2.52 20.45 13.99
C VAL A 256 1.34 21.05 13.23
#